data_6c36b44a3f28b179047f282a2e1cbac3
#
_entry.id   6c36b44a3f28b179047f282a2e1cbac3
#
_cell.length_a   1.000
_cell.length_b   1.000
_cell.length_c   1.000
_cell.angle_alpha   90.00
_cell.angle_beta   90.00
_cell.angle_gamma   90.00
#
_symmetry.space_group_name_H-M   'P 1'
#
loop_
_entity.id
_entity.type
_entity.pdbx_description
1 polymer ?
#
loop_
_entity_poly.entity_id
_entity_poly.type
_entity_poly.pdbx_seq_one_letter_code
_entity_poly.pdbx_strand_id
1 'polypeptide(L)'
;DGTSAQQSTSADPIGYQPQGSISGHLFVDTNGNGTQDTGEANLAGVDVEITASSGAVSTVTTDASCNYSLTVPTGSTSVDVVDSTLPNGYVLTTANDPQTGINVTLSGASATDVGYQPRGTVTGHLFVDTNGNGTQDTGEADLAGVDVVITDALSNDTTVTTDANGDYSLSVPAGSTTVDVNDATVPSGYALTTANDPQTVTVGSGATVGTTDVGYQPLGTVTGHLFVDTNGNGVQDSGEADLAGVDVVVTDALGNDTTVTTDANGDYSLNVPAGSTTVDVDDSTVPAGYQITTSNDPQTITV
;
A
#
# COMPACT_ATOMS: atom_id res chain seq x y z
N ASP A 1 85.74 -39.53 -30.21
CA ASP A 1 84.59 -39.00 -30.93
C ASP A 1 83.50 -38.57 -29.95
N GLY A 2 83.45 -37.27 -29.74
CA GLY A 2 82.39 -36.66 -28.89
C GLY A 2 81.23 -36.31 -29.74
N THR A 3 80.21 -37.09 -29.70
CA THR A 3 78.87 -36.70 -30.19
C THR A 3 78.13 -35.99 -29.08
N SER A 4 78.18 -34.67 -29.12
CA SER A 4 77.28 -33.79 -28.34
C SER A 4 75.83 -34.02 -28.76
N ALA A 5 75.08 -34.72 -27.92
CA ALA A 5 73.63 -34.76 -28.11
C ALA A 5 73.07 -33.32 -28.03
N GLN A 6 72.58 -32.78 -29.14
CA GLN A 6 71.81 -31.54 -29.12
C GLN A 6 70.54 -31.77 -28.34
N GLN A 7 70.46 -31.19 -27.14
CA GLN A 7 69.21 -31.09 -26.39
C GLN A 7 68.28 -30.13 -27.13
N SER A 8 67.30 -30.64 -27.80
CA SER A 8 66.20 -29.81 -28.32
C SER A 8 65.26 -29.48 -27.17
N THR A 9 65.26 -28.23 -26.73
CA THR A 9 64.25 -27.69 -25.83
C THR A 9 63.08 -27.20 -26.68
N SER A 10 61.94 -27.85 -26.64
CA SER A 10 60.71 -27.30 -27.21
C SER A 10 60.14 -26.23 -26.27
N ALA A 11 59.75 -25.09 -26.79
CA ALA A 11 58.97 -24.11 -26.07
C ALA A 11 57.59 -24.72 -25.74
N ASP A 12 57.05 -24.36 -24.59
CA ASP A 12 55.68 -24.74 -24.24
C ASP A 12 54.66 -24.15 -25.27
N PRO A 13 53.59 -24.88 -25.60
CA PRO A 13 52.62 -24.42 -26.58
C PRO A 13 51.93 -23.12 -26.12
N ILE A 14 51.85 -22.15 -26.98
CA ILE A 14 51.16 -20.88 -26.77
C ILE A 14 49.75 -20.99 -27.35
N GLY A 15 48.70 -20.83 -26.49
CA GLY A 15 47.30 -20.86 -26.87
C GLY A 15 46.73 -19.46 -27.05
N TYR A 16 45.86 -19.27 -28.04
CA TYR A 16 45.08 -18.06 -28.25
C TYR A 16 43.58 -18.41 -28.17
N GLN A 17 42.80 -17.56 -27.47
CA GLN A 17 41.36 -17.68 -27.39
C GLN A 17 40.70 -16.62 -28.33
N PRO A 18 39.75 -17.01 -29.17
CA PRO A 18 38.99 -16.05 -29.97
C PRO A 18 38.16 -15.13 -29.07
N GLN A 19 38.02 -13.87 -29.49
CA GLN A 19 37.26 -12.84 -28.81
C GLN A 19 36.14 -12.30 -29.69
N GLY A 20 35.05 -11.85 -29.06
CA GLY A 20 33.94 -11.12 -29.66
C GLY A 20 33.50 -9.98 -28.75
N SER A 21 32.65 -9.10 -29.23
CA SER A 21 32.05 -8.04 -28.42
C SER A 21 30.73 -8.47 -27.83
N ILE A 22 30.46 -8.09 -26.61
CA ILE A 22 29.11 -8.05 -25.98
C ILE A 22 28.70 -6.58 -25.88
N SER A 23 27.45 -6.25 -26.23
CA SER A 23 26.91 -4.90 -26.13
C SER A 23 25.45 -4.95 -25.63
N GLY A 24 24.95 -3.82 -25.12
CA GLY A 24 23.57 -3.66 -24.71
C GLY A 24 23.25 -2.20 -24.45
N HIS A 25 22.01 -1.94 -24.04
CA HIS A 25 21.45 -0.62 -23.86
C HIS A 25 20.57 -0.57 -22.62
N LEU A 26 20.61 0.56 -21.89
CA LEU A 26 19.73 0.84 -20.75
C LEU A 26 18.84 2.04 -21.05
N PHE A 27 17.57 2.01 -20.62
CA PHE A 27 16.63 3.10 -20.87
C PHE A 27 15.71 3.36 -19.69
N VAL A 28 15.09 4.54 -19.69
CA VAL A 28 14.04 4.91 -18.72
C VAL A 28 12.70 4.50 -19.31
N ASP A 29 12.14 3.43 -18.81
CA ASP A 29 10.82 2.91 -19.20
C ASP A 29 9.72 3.63 -18.39
N THR A 30 9.31 4.80 -18.89
CA THR A 30 8.41 5.70 -18.16
C THR A 30 7.00 5.12 -17.97
N ASN A 31 6.55 4.29 -18.90
CA ASN A 31 5.23 3.69 -18.88
C ASN A 31 5.20 2.25 -18.37
N GLY A 32 6.36 1.65 -18.08
CA GLY A 32 6.50 0.31 -17.51
C GLY A 32 6.14 -0.84 -18.46
N ASN A 33 6.19 -0.61 -19.78
CA ASN A 33 5.81 -1.64 -20.75
C ASN A 33 6.95 -2.58 -21.17
N GLY A 34 8.18 -2.34 -20.70
CA GLY A 34 9.37 -3.15 -20.98
C GLY A 34 10.00 -2.94 -22.34
N THR A 35 9.60 -1.89 -23.07
CA THR A 35 10.17 -1.52 -24.39
C THR A 35 10.46 -0.04 -24.42
N GLN A 36 11.59 0.36 -25.03
CA GLN A 36 11.90 1.78 -25.19
C GLN A 36 11.00 2.42 -26.24
N ASP A 37 10.12 3.33 -25.82
CA ASP A 37 9.23 4.08 -26.69
C ASP A 37 9.82 5.43 -27.14
N THR A 38 9.24 6.00 -28.20
CA THR A 38 9.62 7.33 -28.66
C THR A 38 9.35 8.38 -27.58
N GLY A 39 10.42 9.03 -27.10
CA GLY A 39 10.36 10.07 -26.07
C GLY A 39 10.83 9.59 -24.69
N GLU A 40 11.06 8.31 -24.53
CA GLU A 40 11.69 7.78 -23.33
C GLU A 40 13.19 8.06 -23.31
N ALA A 41 13.65 8.44 -22.13
CA ALA A 41 15.02 8.87 -21.96
C ALA A 41 15.99 7.68 -21.93
N ASN A 42 17.21 7.94 -22.27
CA ASN A 42 18.34 7.02 -22.10
C ASN A 42 18.82 7.05 -20.63
N LEU A 43 19.40 5.94 -20.15
CA LEU A 43 19.92 5.80 -18.80
C LEU A 43 21.45 5.67 -18.81
N ALA A 44 22.14 6.82 -18.79
CA ALA A 44 23.61 6.94 -18.88
C ALA A 44 24.28 6.90 -17.50
N GLY A 45 25.56 6.52 -17.47
CA GLY A 45 26.39 6.57 -16.28
C GLY A 45 26.12 5.44 -15.28
N VAL A 46 25.47 4.37 -15.71
CA VAL A 46 25.17 3.18 -14.91
C VAL A 46 26.22 2.10 -15.20
N ASP A 47 26.72 1.46 -14.17
CA ASP A 47 27.69 0.37 -14.28
C ASP A 47 27.00 -0.95 -14.61
N VAL A 48 27.65 -1.71 -15.50
CA VAL A 48 27.21 -3.03 -15.94
C VAL A 48 28.37 -4.01 -15.73
N GLU A 49 28.11 -5.05 -14.98
CA GLU A 49 29.08 -6.13 -14.73
C GLU A 49 28.91 -7.24 -15.77
N ILE A 50 30.01 -7.59 -16.42
CA ILE A 50 30.06 -8.60 -17.46
C ILE A 50 30.95 -9.74 -16.99
N THR A 51 30.37 -10.93 -16.85
CA THR A 51 31.11 -12.16 -16.54
C THR A 51 31.32 -12.95 -17.82
N ALA A 52 32.56 -12.98 -18.28
CA ALA A 52 32.96 -13.68 -19.51
C ALA A 52 32.91 -15.21 -19.35
N SER A 53 32.93 -15.95 -20.47
CA SER A 53 33.01 -17.43 -20.50
C SER A 53 34.23 -18.02 -19.78
N SER A 54 35.28 -17.24 -19.57
CA SER A 54 36.47 -17.61 -18.77
C SER A 54 36.25 -17.47 -17.26
N GLY A 55 35.12 -16.90 -16.81
CA GLY A 55 34.88 -16.53 -15.42
C GLY A 55 35.46 -15.17 -15.00
N ALA A 56 36.11 -14.45 -15.92
CA ALA A 56 36.59 -13.10 -15.65
C ALA A 56 35.43 -12.12 -15.57
N VAL A 57 35.42 -11.28 -14.54
CA VAL A 57 34.42 -10.25 -14.30
C VAL A 57 35.03 -8.89 -14.66
N SER A 58 34.28 -8.07 -15.38
CA SER A 58 34.66 -6.71 -15.78
C SER A 58 33.46 -5.78 -15.70
N THR A 59 33.66 -4.56 -15.21
CA THR A 59 32.63 -3.53 -15.14
C THR A 59 32.85 -2.53 -16.27
N VAL A 60 31.76 -2.16 -16.94
CA VAL A 60 31.71 -1.08 -17.94
C VAL A 60 30.58 -0.12 -17.57
N THR A 61 30.74 1.16 -17.88
CA THR A 61 29.71 2.17 -17.59
C THR A 61 29.01 2.55 -18.89
N THR A 62 27.68 2.72 -18.85
CA THR A 62 26.89 3.17 -20.00
C THR A 62 27.32 4.57 -20.45
N ASP A 63 27.49 4.77 -21.74
CA ASP A 63 27.87 6.04 -22.35
C ASP A 63 26.73 7.06 -22.40
N ALA A 64 26.93 8.23 -23.00
CA ALA A 64 25.89 9.28 -23.12
C ALA A 64 24.70 8.86 -23.99
N SER A 65 24.83 7.82 -24.79
CA SER A 65 23.75 7.17 -25.54
C SER A 65 23.22 5.93 -24.84
N CYS A 66 23.68 5.69 -23.61
CA CYS A 66 23.28 4.59 -22.73
C CYS A 66 23.62 3.19 -23.23
N ASN A 67 24.56 3.13 -24.13
CA ASN A 67 25.13 1.88 -24.60
C ASN A 67 26.35 1.48 -23.77
N TYR A 68 26.54 0.18 -23.62
CA TYR A 68 27.78 -0.39 -23.15
C TYR A 68 28.31 -1.43 -24.14
N SER A 69 29.62 -1.62 -24.16
CA SER A 69 30.24 -2.67 -24.95
C SER A 69 31.57 -3.09 -24.35
N LEU A 70 31.87 -4.40 -24.41
CA LEU A 70 33.12 -4.99 -23.94
C LEU A 70 33.55 -6.10 -24.88
N THR A 71 34.87 -6.18 -25.17
CA THR A 71 35.46 -7.33 -25.85
C THR A 71 35.76 -8.44 -24.83
N VAL A 72 35.22 -9.62 -25.06
CA VAL A 72 35.35 -10.79 -24.17
C VAL A 72 35.67 -12.05 -24.97
N PRO A 73 36.23 -13.11 -24.34
CA PRO A 73 36.35 -14.41 -24.96
C PRO A 73 35.00 -14.93 -25.47
N THR A 74 35.02 -15.61 -26.61
CA THR A 74 33.83 -16.25 -27.17
C THR A 74 33.27 -17.33 -26.20
N GLY A 75 31.95 -17.45 -26.16
CA GLY A 75 31.23 -18.41 -25.29
C GLY A 75 30.14 -17.79 -24.48
N SER A 76 29.68 -18.52 -23.48
CA SER A 76 28.58 -18.11 -22.59
C SER A 76 29.02 -16.96 -21.68
N THR A 77 28.35 -15.83 -21.76
CA THR A 77 28.60 -14.60 -21.01
C THR A 77 27.33 -14.19 -20.25
N SER A 78 27.47 -13.62 -19.07
CA SER A 78 26.38 -12.98 -18.35
C SER A 78 26.60 -11.47 -18.22
N VAL A 79 25.49 -10.75 -18.13
CA VAL A 79 25.43 -9.29 -17.97
C VAL A 79 24.51 -8.99 -16.80
N ASP A 80 24.95 -8.12 -15.90
CA ASP A 80 24.23 -7.73 -14.68
C ASP A 80 24.39 -6.22 -14.48
N VAL A 81 23.28 -5.50 -14.38
CA VAL A 81 23.31 -4.06 -14.08
C VAL A 81 23.60 -3.88 -12.59
N VAL A 82 24.56 -3.03 -12.27
CA VAL A 82 24.92 -2.76 -10.87
C VAL A 82 23.91 -1.79 -10.28
N ASP A 83 22.86 -2.31 -9.65
CA ASP A 83 21.72 -1.54 -9.11
C ASP A 83 22.13 -0.36 -8.23
N SER A 84 23.23 -0.47 -7.49
CA SER A 84 23.73 0.59 -6.61
C SER A 84 24.24 1.83 -7.38
N THR A 85 24.41 1.74 -8.70
CA THR A 85 24.84 2.85 -9.58
C THR A 85 23.67 3.49 -10.31
N LEU A 86 22.47 2.91 -10.20
CA LEU A 86 21.25 3.53 -10.71
C LEU A 86 20.94 4.84 -9.95
N PRO A 87 20.29 5.81 -10.60
CA PRO A 87 19.75 6.96 -9.88
C PRO A 87 18.80 6.50 -8.77
N ASN A 88 18.83 7.20 -7.64
CA ASN A 88 17.98 6.83 -6.49
C ASN A 88 16.51 6.72 -6.87
N GLY A 89 15.86 5.65 -6.42
CA GLY A 89 14.44 5.45 -6.62
C GLY A 89 14.05 4.85 -7.97
N TYR A 90 15.00 4.33 -8.75
CA TYR A 90 14.68 3.56 -9.94
C TYR A 90 14.37 2.09 -9.61
N VAL A 91 13.47 1.48 -10.36
CA VAL A 91 13.11 0.05 -10.28
C VAL A 91 13.12 -0.56 -11.66
N LEU A 92 13.52 -1.83 -11.74
CA LEU A 92 13.52 -2.61 -12.98
C LEU A 92 12.08 -2.80 -13.49
N THR A 93 11.87 -2.58 -14.79
CA THR A 93 10.59 -2.78 -15.47
C THR A 93 10.61 -3.98 -16.42
N THR A 94 11.79 -4.35 -16.89
CA THR A 94 12.02 -5.55 -17.70
C THR A 94 12.43 -6.72 -16.79
N ALA A 95 12.00 -7.94 -17.10
CA ALA A 95 12.32 -9.12 -16.28
C ALA A 95 13.64 -9.79 -16.70
N ASN A 96 14.61 -9.05 -17.22
CA ASN A 96 15.80 -9.56 -17.88
C ASN A 96 17.12 -9.05 -17.29
N ASP A 97 17.16 -8.77 -16.00
CA ASP A 97 18.37 -8.42 -15.28
C ASP A 97 18.46 -9.28 -13.99
N PRO A 98 19.55 -10.08 -13.81
CA PRO A 98 20.68 -10.28 -14.76
C PRO A 98 20.33 -11.16 -15.97
N GLN A 99 21.05 -10.94 -17.09
CA GLN A 99 20.98 -11.80 -18.27
C GLN A 99 22.09 -12.84 -18.25
N THR A 100 21.75 -14.09 -18.48
CA THR A 100 22.71 -15.20 -18.46
C THR A 100 22.69 -16.01 -19.75
N GLY A 101 23.79 -16.69 -20.08
CA GLY A 101 23.82 -17.59 -21.22
C GLY A 101 23.91 -16.91 -22.59
N ILE A 102 24.31 -15.63 -22.64
CA ILE A 102 24.48 -14.90 -23.89
C ILE A 102 25.69 -15.48 -24.63
N ASN A 103 25.47 -16.08 -25.79
CA ASN A 103 26.54 -16.72 -26.55
C ASN A 103 27.31 -15.71 -27.41
N VAL A 104 28.45 -15.25 -26.92
CA VAL A 104 29.32 -14.34 -27.68
C VAL A 104 30.12 -15.12 -28.75
N THR A 105 29.99 -14.70 -29.99
CA THR A 105 30.70 -15.25 -31.16
C THR A 105 31.76 -14.27 -31.65
N LEU A 106 32.53 -14.64 -32.67
CA LEU A 106 33.50 -13.74 -33.33
C LEU A 106 32.83 -12.50 -33.98
N SER A 107 31.53 -12.62 -34.32
CA SER A 107 30.73 -11.50 -34.85
C SER A 107 30.09 -10.65 -33.71
N GLY A 108 30.34 -11.00 -32.46
CA GLY A 108 29.74 -10.36 -31.29
C GLY A 108 28.41 -10.97 -30.89
N ALA A 109 27.79 -10.38 -29.84
CA ALA A 109 26.44 -10.61 -29.36
C ALA A 109 25.85 -9.30 -28.78
N SER A 110 24.55 -9.19 -28.78
CA SER A 110 23.84 -8.15 -28.04
C SER A 110 23.04 -8.75 -26.89
N ALA A 111 23.13 -8.13 -25.72
CA ALA A 111 22.19 -8.33 -24.64
C ALA A 111 20.85 -7.68 -25.01
N THR A 112 19.77 -8.13 -24.40
CA THR A 112 18.46 -7.46 -24.52
C THR A 112 18.50 -6.15 -23.73
N ASP A 113 17.83 -5.12 -24.23
CA ASP A 113 17.75 -3.83 -23.55
C ASP A 113 17.08 -3.98 -22.19
N VAL A 114 17.55 -3.21 -21.19
CA VAL A 114 17.05 -3.24 -19.83
C VAL A 114 16.44 -1.89 -19.49
N GLY A 115 15.16 -1.92 -19.07
CA GLY A 115 14.38 -0.75 -18.72
C GLY A 115 14.24 -0.57 -17.21
N TYR A 116 14.36 0.66 -16.77
CA TYR A 116 14.17 1.09 -15.38
C TYR A 116 13.25 2.29 -15.30
N GLN A 117 12.46 2.38 -14.26
CA GLN A 117 11.48 3.44 -14.04
C GLN A 117 11.73 4.14 -12.72
N PRO A 118 11.73 5.50 -12.65
CA PRO A 118 11.73 6.18 -11.36
C PRO A 118 10.44 5.89 -10.60
N ARG A 119 10.57 5.64 -9.29
CA ARG A 119 9.42 5.50 -8.40
C ARG A 119 8.65 6.81 -8.35
N GLY A 120 7.34 6.72 -8.17
CA GLY A 120 6.53 7.83 -7.72
C GLY A 120 6.36 7.81 -6.21
N THR A 121 5.59 8.75 -5.69
CA THR A 121 5.26 8.87 -4.27
C THR A 121 3.75 8.95 -4.10
N VAL A 122 3.19 8.14 -3.22
CA VAL A 122 1.81 8.31 -2.74
C VAL A 122 1.87 9.01 -1.39
N THR A 123 0.97 9.97 -1.16
CA THR A 123 0.82 10.71 0.10
C THR A 123 -0.64 10.75 0.48
N GLY A 124 -0.93 10.95 1.76
CA GLY A 124 -2.28 11.17 2.24
C GLY A 124 -2.29 11.64 3.68
N HIS A 125 -3.48 11.88 4.20
CA HIS A 125 -3.71 12.49 5.49
C HIS A 125 -4.91 11.86 6.20
N LEU A 126 -4.81 11.67 7.51
CA LEU A 126 -5.88 11.22 8.39
C LEU A 126 -6.18 12.30 9.43
N PHE A 127 -7.48 12.52 9.72
CA PHE A 127 -7.91 13.54 10.65
C PHE A 127 -9.09 13.09 11.52
N VAL A 128 -9.33 13.85 12.62
CA VAL A 128 -10.49 13.68 13.49
C VAL A 128 -11.61 14.56 12.97
N ASP A 129 -12.59 13.96 12.33
CA ASP A 129 -13.79 14.61 11.81
C ASP A 129 -14.84 14.73 12.92
N THR A 130 -14.73 15.77 13.74
CA THR A 130 -15.54 15.93 14.96
C THR A 130 -17.03 16.12 14.66
N ASN A 131 -17.35 16.71 13.52
CA ASN A 131 -18.73 17.01 13.13
C ASN A 131 -19.32 16.02 12.10
N GLY A 132 -18.52 15.05 11.61
CA GLY A 132 -18.97 14.01 10.69
C GLY A 132 -19.28 14.49 9.26
N ASN A 133 -18.70 15.61 8.83
CA ASN A 133 -18.98 16.17 7.51
C ASN A 133 -18.08 15.65 6.38
N GLY A 134 -17.04 14.85 6.73
CA GLY A 134 -16.09 14.23 5.79
C GLY A 134 -15.01 15.18 5.26
N THR A 135 -14.83 16.35 5.88
CA THR A 135 -13.78 17.33 5.53
C THR A 135 -13.12 17.85 6.78
N GLN A 136 -11.79 18.01 6.77
CA GLN A 136 -11.10 18.57 7.91
C GLN A 136 -11.38 20.08 8.04
N ASP A 137 -12.06 20.47 9.11
CA ASP A 137 -12.38 21.85 9.42
C ASP A 137 -11.33 22.50 10.35
N THR A 138 -11.34 23.83 10.39
CA THR A 138 -10.45 24.57 11.29
C THR A 138 -10.71 24.21 12.75
N GLY A 139 -9.74 23.61 13.41
CA GLY A 139 -9.80 23.19 14.82
C GLY A 139 -9.98 21.68 15.00
N GLU A 140 -10.20 20.95 13.92
CA GLU A 140 -10.16 19.49 13.95
C GLU A 140 -8.71 19.00 13.97
N ALA A 141 -8.46 17.97 14.78
CA ALA A 141 -7.13 17.48 15.01
C ALA A 141 -6.69 16.48 13.93
N ASP A 142 -5.39 16.41 13.69
CA ASP A 142 -4.78 15.37 12.88
C ASP A 142 -4.82 14.02 13.61
N LEU A 143 -4.90 12.92 12.88
CA LEU A 143 -4.95 11.56 13.46
C LEU A 143 -3.59 10.85 13.26
N ALA A 144 -2.74 10.99 14.27
CA ALA A 144 -1.39 10.42 14.27
C ALA A 144 -1.35 8.99 14.81
N GLY A 145 -0.34 8.21 14.39
CA GLY A 145 -0.04 6.89 14.94
C GLY A 145 -0.92 5.76 14.41
N VAL A 146 -1.62 6.00 13.30
CA VAL A 146 -2.46 5.02 12.61
C VAL A 146 -1.67 4.39 11.47
N ASP A 147 -1.73 3.07 11.35
CA ASP A 147 -1.07 2.34 10.27
C ASP A 147 -1.93 2.37 9.00
N VAL A 148 -1.24 2.60 7.88
CA VAL A 148 -1.82 2.61 6.53
C VAL A 148 -1.09 1.56 5.70
N VAL A 149 -1.82 0.60 5.15
CA VAL A 149 -1.30 -0.44 4.26
C VAL A 149 -1.36 0.05 2.82
N ILE A 150 -0.24 0.08 2.16
CA ILE A 150 -0.12 0.52 0.77
C ILE A 150 0.30 -0.68 -0.07
N THR A 151 -0.61 -1.11 -0.96
CA THR A 151 -0.34 -2.17 -1.95
C THR A 151 0.10 -1.52 -3.26
N ASP A 152 1.34 -1.74 -3.64
CA ASP A 152 1.93 -1.16 -4.85
C ASP A 152 1.49 -1.86 -6.16
N ALA A 153 1.88 -1.31 -7.30
CA ALA A 153 1.55 -1.84 -8.62
C ALA A 153 2.10 -3.27 -8.89
N LEU A 154 3.06 -3.73 -8.08
CA LEU A 154 3.64 -5.08 -8.13
C LEU A 154 3.00 -6.02 -7.10
N SER A 155 1.92 -5.58 -6.43
CA SER A 155 1.20 -6.31 -5.37
C SER A 155 2.04 -6.57 -4.12
N ASN A 156 2.96 -5.66 -3.80
CA ASN A 156 3.69 -5.70 -2.52
C ASN A 156 2.99 -4.78 -1.52
N ASP A 157 2.75 -5.29 -0.32
CA ASP A 157 2.19 -4.52 0.78
C ASP A 157 3.31 -3.89 1.61
N THR A 158 3.15 -2.61 1.88
CA THR A 158 4.02 -1.87 2.80
C THR A 158 3.17 -1.08 3.77
N THR A 159 3.42 -1.24 5.06
CA THR A 159 2.75 -0.46 6.10
C THR A 159 3.56 0.78 6.44
N VAL A 160 2.90 1.92 6.46
CA VAL A 160 3.43 3.20 6.96
C VAL A 160 2.53 3.69 8.09
N THR A 161 3.08 4.44 9.04
CA THR A 161 2.31 4.98 10.16
C THR A 161 2.18 6.49 10.01
N THR A 162 1.00 7.07 10.26
CA THR A 162 0.80 8.51 10.20
C THR A 162 1.65 9.25 11.21
N ASP A 163 2.26 10.36 10.79
CA ASP A 163 3.10 11.19 11.63
C ASP A 163 2.28 12.09 12.59
N ALA A 164 2.95 13.02 13.29
CA ALA A 164 2.31 13.94 14.26
C ALA A 164 1.30 14.90 13.61
N ASN A 165 1.34 15.05 12.29
CA ASN A 165 0.41 15.87 11.53
C ASN A 165 -0.66 15.02 10.81
N GLY A 166 -0.78 13.72 11.13
CA GLY A 166 -1.70 12.82 10.42
C GLY A 166 -1.26 12.42 9.01
N ASP A 167 -0.06 12.82 8.58
CA ASP A 167 0.42 12.61 7.23
C ASP A 167 1.14 11.26 7.08
N TYR A 168 1.00 10.63 5.92
CA TYR A 168 1.81 9.50 5.51
C TYR A 168 2.35 9.69 4.09
N SER A 169 3.46 9.02 3.80
CA SER A 169 4.12 9.07 2.49
C SER A 169 4.90 7.78 2.22
N LEU A 170 4.79 7.25 1.00
CA LEU A 170 5.56 6.09 0.55
C LEU A 170 6.00 6.24 -0.90
N SER A 171 7.26 5.91 -1.17
CA SER A 171 7.78 5.78 -2.53
C SER A 171 7.40 4.40 -3.10
N VAL A 172 6.70 4.36 -4.22
CA VAL A 172 6.15 3.15 -4.84
C VAL A 172 6.51 3.07 -6.34
N PRO A 173 6.58 1.88 -6.94
CA PRO A 173 6.62 1.74 -8.40
C PRO A 173 5.44 2.47 -9.04
N ALA A 174 5.64 3.04 -10.23
CA ALA A 174 4.53 3.66 -10.94
C ALA A 174 3.47 2.62 -11.34
N GLY A 175 2.21 3.03 -11.29
CA GLY A 175 1.08 2.18 -11.60
C GLY A 175 -0.07 2.34 -10.61
N SER A 176 -0.98 1.36 -10.61
CA SER A 176 -2.12 1.33 -9.70
C SER A 176 -1.66 0.99 -8.27
N THR A 177 -1.97 1.86 -7.33
CA THR A 177 -1.62 1.70 -5.91
C THR A 177 -2.89 1.79 -5.09
N THR A 178 -3.10 0.81 -4.21
CA THR A 178 -4.22 0.82 -3.25
C THR A 178 -3.71 1.25 -1.89
N VAL A 179 -4.47 2.11 -1.23
CA VAL A 179 -4.20 2.63 0.11
C VAL A 179 -5.37 2.27 1.00
N ASP A 180 -5.11 1.61 2.10
CA ASP A 180 -6.09 1.05 3.03
C ASP A 180 -5.67 1.37 4.48
N VAL A 181 -6.51 2.06 5.22
CA VAL A 181 -6.25 2.36 6.62
C VAL A 181 -6.47 1.09 7.44
N ASN A 182 -5.50 0.72 8.26
CA ASN A 182 -5.66 -0.39 9.17
C ASN A 182 -6.54 0.01 10.37
N ASP A 183 -7.85 -0.17 10.25
CA ASP A 183 -8.83 0.17 11.28
C ASP A 183 -8.51 -0.38 12.68
N ALA A 184 -7.78 -1.49 12.76
CA ALA A 184 -7.38 -2.07 14.05
C ALA A 184 -6.37 -1.20 14.80
N THR A 185 -5.71 -0.25 14.13
CA THR A 185 -4.76 0.69 14.73
C THR A 185 -5.36 2.06 15.01
N VAL A 186 -6.55 2.34 14.49
CA VAL A 186 -7.33 3.53 14.85
C VAL A 186 -7.66 3.46 16.35
N PRO A 187 -7.51 4.56 17.11
CA PRO A 187 -7.84 4.55 18.52
C PRO A 187 -9.26 4.04 18.78
N SER A 188 -9.44 3.22 19.81
CA SER A 188 -10.77 2.69 20.17
C SER A 188 -11.75 3.84 20.44
N GLY A 189 -12.98 3.71 19.96
CA GLY A 189 -14.00 4.74 20.13
C GLY A 189 -14.04 5.78 19.00
N TYR A 190 -13.54 5.40 17.83
CA TYR A 190 -13.69 6.18 16.59
C TYR A 190 -14.44 5.37 15.54
N ALA A 191 -15.12 6.06 14.62
CA ALA A 191 -15.76 5.50 13.44
C ALA A 191 -15.36 6.29 12.19
N LEU A 192 -15.21 5.58 11.08
CA LEU A 192 -14.93 6.19 9.77
C LEU A 192 -16.12 7.07 9.33
N THR A 193 -15.84 8.30 8.88
CA THR A 193 -16.85 9.26 8.40
C THR A 193 -16.79 9.48 6.90
N THR A 194 -15.67 9.19 6.26
CA THR A 194 -15.48 9.31 4.82
C THR A 194 -15.68 7.95 4.14
N ALA A 195 -16.29 7.95 2.93
CA ALA A 195 -16.55 6.70 2.19
C ALA A 195 -15.41 6.34 1.21
N ASN A 196 -14.18 6.73 1.52
CA ASN A 196 -13.01 6.65 0.63
C ASN A 196 -11.87 5.79 1.20
N ASP A 197 -12.19 4.81 2.01
CA ASP A 197 -11.25 3.83 2.53
C ASP A 197 -11.79 2.42 2.25
N PRO A 198 -11.05 1.56 1.51
CA PRO A 198 -9.77 1.84 0.84
C PRO A 198 -9.88 2.72 -0.42
N GLN A 199 -8.75 3.34 -0.82
CA GLN A 199 -8.63 4.15 -2.04
C GLN A 199 -7.69 3.50 -3.04
N THR A 200 -7.95 3.71 -4.35
CA THR A 200 -7.01 3.33 -5.41
C THR A 200 -6.63 4.55 -6.22
N VAL A 201 -5.33 4.82 -6.34
CA VAL A 201 -4.76 5.91 -7.12
C VAL A 201 -3.78 5.38 -8.16
N THR A 202 -3.58 6.13 -9.26
CA THR A 202 -2.54 5.81 -10.24
C THR A 202 -1.34 6.72 -10.00
N VAL A 203 -0.23 6.14 -9.58
CA VAL A 203 1.02 6.84 -9.36
C VAL A 203 1.83 6.86 -10.65
N GLY A 204 2.15 8.05 -11.15
CA GLY A 204 3.00 8.20 -12.34
C GLY A 204 4.49 8.07 -11.99
N SER A 205 5.30 7.75 -13.02
CA SER A 205 6.77 7.71 -12.91
C SER A 205 7.31 9.06 -12.45
N GLY A 206 8.01 9.11 -11.33
CA GLY A 206 8.55 10.33 -10.72
C GLY A 206 7.49 11.31 -10.16
N ALA A 207 6.21 10.96 -10.20
CA ALA A 207 5.14 11.84 -9.74
C ALA A 207 4.84 11.66 -8.24
N THR A 208 4.30 12.71 -7.61
CA THR A 208 3.68 12.63 -6.30
C THR A 208 2.17 12.71 -6.48
N VAL A 209 1.43 11.77 -5.89
CA VAL A 209 -0.02 11.68 -5.95
C VAL A 209 -0.57 11.64 -4.52
N GLY A 210 -1.46 12.59 -4.19
CA GLY A 210 -2.20 12.59 -2.93
C GLY A 210 -3.46 11.72 -3.05
N THR A 211 -3.78 11.00 -1.98
CA THR A 211 -5.11 10.42 -1.76
C THR A 211 -6.06 11.48 -1.22
N THR A 212 -7.36 11.20 -1.23
CA THR A 212 -8.33 12.01 -0.49
C THR A 212 -8.16 11.74 1.00
N ASP A 213 -8.27 12.77 1.83
CA ASP A 213 -8.13 12.65 3.28
C ASP A 213 -9.20 11.72 3.86
N VAL A 214 -8.83 10.99 4.92
CA VAL A 214 -9.69 10.02 5.59
C VAL A 214 -10.01 10.53 6.99
N GLY A 215 -11.31 10.71 7.26
CA GLY A 215 -11.81 11.24 8.52
C GLY A 215 -12.38 10.16 9.43
N TYR A 216 -12.11 10.29 10.72
CA TYR A 216 -12.64 9.44 11.79
C TYR A 216 -13.28 10.30 12.87
N GLN A 217 -14.50 9.95 13.27
CA GLN A 217 -15.27 10.65 14.30
C GLN A 217 -15.21 9.91 15.65
N PRO A 218 -14.99 10.61 16.78
CA PRO A 218 -15.14 9.99 18.08
C PRO A 218 -16.59 9.54 18.32
N LEU A 219 -16.74 8.37 18.94
CA LEU A 219 -18.04 7.80 19.30
C LEU A 219 -18.53 8.39 20.62
N GLY A 220 -19.81 8.73 20.65
CA GLY A 220 -20.56 8.94 21.88
C GLY A 220 -21.31 7.68 22.31
N THR A 221 -21.99 7.72 23.45
CA THR A 221 -22.75 6.58 23.98
C THR A 221 -24.23 6.93 24.11
N VAL A 222 -25.07 6.13 23.50
CA VAL A 222 -26.53 6.13 23.74
C VAL A 222 -26.84 5.13 24.82
N THR A 223 -27.58 5.54 25.83
CA THR A 223 -28.08 4.64 26.90
C THR A 223 -29.56 4.84 27.08
N GLY A 224 -30.24 3.80 27.51
CA GLY A 224 -31.64 3.88 27.89
C GLY A 224 -32.07 2.72 28.76
N HIS A 225 -33.31 2.75 29.17
CA HIS A 225 -33.89 1.81 30.11
C HIS A 225 -35.36 1.55 29.76
N LEU A 226 -35.76 0.28 29.80
CA LEU A 226 -37.14 -0.17 29.64
C LEU A 226 -37.67 -0.80 30.94
N PHE A 227 -38.90 -0.48 31.29
CA PHE A 227 -39.54 -0.95 32.50
C PHE A 227 -41.01 -1.28 32.30
N VAL A 228 -41.60 -2.03 33.25
CA VAL A 228 -43.02 -2.37 33.30
C VAL A 228 -43.76 -1.28 34.07
N ASP A 229 -44.41 -0.38 33.35
CA ASP A 229 -45.24 0.67 33.96
C ASP A 229 -46.62 0.11 34.33
N THR A 230 -46.77 -0.36 35.56
CA THR A 230 -47.97 -1.07 36.04
C THR A 230 -49.15 -0.14 36.24
N ASN A 231 -48.88 1.13 36.55
CA ASN A 231 -49.94 2.11 36.84
C ASN A 231 -50.21 3.07 35.68
N GLY A 232 -49.39 3.03 34.59
CA GLY A 232 -49.57 3.82 33.37
C GLY A 232 -49.25 5.30 33.54
N ASN A 233 -48.36 5.65 34.49
CA ASN A 233 -48.01 7.05 34.73
C ASN A 233 -46.79 7.54 33.92
N GLY A 234 -46.08 6.64 33.21
CA GLY A 234 -44.92 6.94 32.40
C GLY A 234 -43.62 7.13 33.16
N VAL A 235 -43.57 6.75 34.44
CA VAL A 235 -42.39 6.86 35.30
C VAL A 235 -42.21 5.53 36.01
N GLN A 236 -41.00 5.02 36.12
CA GLN A 236 -40.73 3.81 36.88
C GLN A 236 -40.84 4.07 38.39
N ASP A 237 -41.84 3.46 39.04
CA ASP A 237 -42.07 3.54 40.46
C ASP A 237 -41.40 2.42 41.24
N SER A 238 -41.27 2.62 42.57
CA SER A 238 -40.71 1.58 43.42
C SER A 238 -41.57 0.32 43.41
N GLY A 239 -40.99 -0.80 42.94
CA GLY A 239 -41.65 -2.10 42.81
C GLY A 239 -42.11 -2.43 41.37
N GLU A 240 -41.96 -1.53 40.44
CA GLU A 240 -42.12 -1.82 39.01
C GLU A 240 -40.87 -2.52 38.49
N ALA A 241 -41.09 -3.58 37.72
CA ALA A 241 -39.99 -4.43 37.23
C ALA A 241 -39.31 -3.85 36.00
N ASP A 242 -38.04 -4.14 35.86
CA ASP A 242 -37.29 -3.87 34.66
C ASP A 242 -37.75 -4.77 33.49
N LEU A 243 -37.67 -4.30 32.26
CA LEU A 243 -38.09 -5.04 31.09
C LEU A 243 -36.86 -5.51 30.30
N ALA A 244 -36.42 -6.73 30.60
CA ALA A 244 -35.24 -7.37 29.99
C ALA A 244 -35.60 -8.13 28.70
N GLY A 245 -34.61 -8.27 27.78
CA GLY A 245 -34.72 -9.13 26.60
C GLY A 245 -35.54 -8.51 25.46
N VAL A 246 -35.71 -7.20 25.47
CA VAL A 246 -36.37 -6.44 24.38
C VAL A 246 -35.32 -5.81 23.51
N ASP A 247 -35.52 -5.92 22.21
CA ASP A 247 -34.62 -5.35 21.20
C ASP A 247 -34.92 -3.85 20.97
N VAL A 248 -33.87 -3.08 20.89
CA VAL A 248 -33.91 -1.64 20.61
C VAL A 248 -33.06 -1.39 19.36
N VAL A 249 -33.65 -0.83 18.33
CA VAL A 249 -32.98 -0.42 17.10
C VAL A 249 -32.48 1.00 17.25
N VAL A 250 -31.19 1.19 17.10
CA VAL A 250 -30.54 2.50 17.13
C VAL A 250 -30.04 2.83 15.73
N THR A 251 -30.63 3.86 15.10
CA THR A 251 -30.16 4.40 13.82
C THR A 251 -29.23 5.55 14.10
N ASP A 252 -27.96 5.40 13.76
CA ASP A 252 -26.92 6.40 14.01
C ASP A 252 -26.98 7.61 13.08
N ALA A 253 -26.10 8.59 13.29
CA ALA A 253 -26.03 9.81 12.47
C ALA A 253 -25.60 9.55 11.01
N LEU A 254 -25.00 8.38 10.73
CA LEU A 254 -24.61 7.95 9.38
C LEU A 254 -25.68 7.12 8.68
N GLY A 255 -26.81 6.87 9.39
CA GLY A 255 -27.94 6.09 8.87
C GLY A 255 -27.77 4.57 9.01
N ASN A 256 -26.86 4.10 9.86
CA ASN A 256 -26.69 2.67 10.12
C ASN A 256 -27.60 2.22 11.28
N ASP A 257 -28.29 1.11 11.08
CA ASP A 257 -29.11 0.48 12.11
C ASP A 257 -28.31 -0.56 12.90
N THR A 258 -28.32 -0.44 14.22
CA THR A 258 -27.75 -1.43 15.13
C THR A 258 -28.78 -1.83 16.18
N THR A 259 -29.01 -3.13 16.33
CA THR A 259 -29.92 -3.66 17.36
C THR A 259 -29.15 -3.99 18.62
N VAL A 260 -29.63 -3.51 19.77
CA VAL A 260 -29.12 -3.85 21.09
C VAL A 260 -30.29 -4.38 21.93
N THR A 261 -30.05 -5.44 22.71
CA THR A 261 -31.08 -6.06 23.55
C THR A 261 -30.92 -5.58 25.01
N THR A 262 -32.03 -5.25 25.68
CA THR A 262 -32.01 -4.85 27.10
C THR A 262 -31.49 -5.97 27.98
N ASP A 263 -30.65 -5.63 28.94
CA ASP A 263 -30.06 -6.55 29.91
C ASP A 263 -31.07 -6.96 31.05
N ALA A 264 -30.60 -7.69 32.07
CA ALA A 264 -31.43 -8.14 33.19
C ALA A 264 -32.00 -7.00 34.03
N ASN A 265 -31.44 -5.80 33.93
CA ASN A 265 -31.91 -4.60 34.60
C ASN A 265 -32.76 -3.70 33.68
N GLY A 266 -33.11 -4.16 32.47
CA GLY A 266 -33.82 -3.36 31.47
C GLY A 266 -32.98 -2.30 30.77
N ASP A 267 -31.67 -2.28 30.99
CA ASP A 267 -30.75 -1.28 30.46
C ASP A 267 -30.19 -1.70 29.10
N TYR A 268 -29.99 -0.72 28.22
CA TYR A 268 -29.20 -0.88 27.00
C TYR A 268 -28.16 0.23 26.87
N SER A 269 -27.06 -0.07 26.16
CA SER A 269 -25.98 0.87 25.89
C SER A 269 -25.33 0.55 24.52
N LEU A 270 -25.10 1.59 23.70
CA LEU A 270 -24.47 1.48 22.39
C LEU A 270 -23.59 2.69 22.12
N ASN A 271 -22.38 2.46 21.58
CA ASN A 271 -21.54 3.52 21.08
C ASN A 271 -21.92 3.82 19.63
N VAL A 272 -22.12 5.09 19.30
CA VAL A 272 -22.54 5.58 17.99
C VAL A 272 -21.74 6.83 17.60
N PRO A 273 -21.56 7.11 16.30
CA PRO A 273 -21.02 8.39 15.84
C PRO A 273 -21.82 9.57 16.40
N ALA A 274 -21.12 10.67 16.71
CA ALA A 274 -21.77 11.89 17.20
C ALA A 274 -22.74 12.44 16.15
N GLY A 275 -23.90 12.95 16.58
CA GLY A 275 -24.92 13.50 15.70
C GLY A 275 -26.32 13.09 16.06
N SER A 276 -27.25 13.23 15.10
CA SER A 276 -28.65 12.89 15.29
C SER A 276 -28.85 11.37 15.25
N THR A 277 -29.29 10.79 16.35
CA THR A 277 -29.50 9.36 16.50
C THR A 277 -30.97 9.09 16.83
N THR A 278 -31.59 8.12 16.16
CA THR A 278 -32.94 7.66 16.44
C THR A 278 -32.88 6.35 17.22
N VAL A 279 -33.69 6.27 18.27
CA VAL A 279 -33.85 5.08 19.10
C VAL A 279 -35.29 4.61 19.02
N ASP A 280 -35.50 3.35 18.63
CA ASP A 280 -36.81 2.74 18.38
C ASP A 280 -36.88 1.37 19.02
N VAL A 281 -37.85 1.13 19.90
CA VAL A 281 -38.06 -0.19 20.51
C VAL A 281 -38.72 -1.12 19.48
N ASP A 282 -38.15 -2.28 19.25
CA ASP A 282 -38.81 -3.29 18.42
C ASP A 282 -39.99 -3.92 19.18
N ASP A 283 -41.17 -3.33 18.97
CA ASP A 283 -42.42 -3.76 19.59
C ASP A 283 -42.72 -5.26 19.42
N SER A 284 -42.15 -5.89 18.38
CA SER A 284 -42.36 -7.34 18.13
C SER A 284 -41.63 -8.21 19.15
N THR A 285 -40.63 -7.69 19.83
CA THR A 285 -39.81 -8.36 20.84
C THR A 285 -40.35 -8.10 22.26
N VAL A 286 -41.25 -7.15 22.44
CA VAL A 286 -41.92 -6.87 23.70
C VAL A 286 -42.82 -8.06 24.09
N PRO A 287 -42.79 -8.56 25.33
CA PRO A 287 -43.62 -9.69 25.73
C PRO A 287 -45.12 -9.44 25.50
N ALA A 288 -45.83 -10.47 25.04
CA ALA A 288 -47.25 -10.36 24.73
C ALA A 288 -48.09 -9.85 25.93
N GLY A 289 -48.96 -8.88 25.65
CA GLY A 289 -49.84 -8.27 26.66
C GLY A 289 -49.34 -6.96 27.26
N TYR A 290 -48.20 -6.49 26.84
CA TYR A 290 -47.71 -5.14 27.15
C TYR A 290 -48.04 -4.17 26.03
N GLN A 291 -48.17 -2.91 26.34
CA GLN A 291 -48.32 -1.80 25.42
C GLN A 291 -47.52 -0.59 25.93
N ILE A 292 -47.03 0.24 25.02
CA ILE A 292 -46.30 1.45 25.39
C ILE A 292 -47.18 2.43 26.17
N THR A 293 -46.64 3.02 27.24
CA THR A 293 -47.29 4.00 28.10
C THR A 293 -46.68 5.40 27.98
N THR A 294 -45.51 5.50 27.41
CA THR A 294 -44.80 6.75 27.16
C THR A 294 -44.92 7.16 25.70
N SER A 295 -44.68 8.44 25.38
CA SER A 295 -44.78 8.98 24.00
C SER A 295 -43.42 9.22 23.34
N ASN A 296 -42.35 8.57 23.84
CA ASN A 296 -40.96 8.77 23.42
C ASN A 296 -40.38 7.57 22.64
N ASP A 297 -41.25 6.87 21.92
CA ASP A 297 -40.84 5.75 21.06
C ASP A 297 -41.53 5.87 19.69
N PRO A 298 -40.79 6.03 18.60
CA PRO A 298 -39.33 6.30 18.55
C PRO A 298 -38.96 7.70 19.07
N GLN A 299 -37.71 7.84 19.53
CA GLN A 299 -37.20 9.14 19.93
C GLN A 299 -35.91 9.48 19.15
N THR A 300 -35.70 10.78 18.87
CA THR A 300 -34.47 11.29 18.30
C THR A 300 -33.69 12.09 19.33
N ILE A 301 -32.44 11.75 19.50
CA ILE A 301 -31.50 12.39 20.43
C ILE A 301 -30.25 12.90 19.67
N THR A 302 -29.49 13.79 20.27
CA THR A 302 -28.20 14.20 19.74
C THR A 302 -27.10 13.64 20.66
N VAL A 303 -26.19 12.90 20.08
CA VAL A 303 -25.04 12.29 20.75
C VAL A 303 -23.81 13.17 20.55
#